data_51c8e2ef14047a67e7ea674a0bec9d45
#
_entry.id   51c8e2ef14047a67e7ea674a0bec9d45
#
_cell.length_a   1.000
_cell.length_b   1.000
_cell.length_c   1.000
_cell.angle_alpha   90.00
_cell.angle_beta   90.00
_cell.angle_gamma   90.00
#
_symmetry.space_group_name_H-M   'P 1'
#
loop_
_entity.id
_entity.type
_entity.pdbx_description
1 polymer ?
#
loop_
_entity_poly.entity_id
_entity_poly.type
_entity_poly.pdbx_seq_one_letter_code
_entity_poly.pdbx_strand_id
1 'polypeptide(L)'
;IREWRDSKWTSTDLMRQGISTELERERRVFFGLNVIDIAEKSSLDLLISEVLHPFYIFQIVSILLWSLDDYYYYAFCIATISIGSIVSTLFETKKTIARMREMNRFVCSVRVLRDSQWRYLDSSDLMPGDVFDAAEQSLTTVPADCILLSGDAIVNESMLTGESVPISKQPLTEQQVPSIQSTR
;
A
#
# COMPACT_ATOMS: atom_id res chain seq x y z
N ILE A 1 7.42 -1.19 -16.03
CA ILE A 1 5.99 -1.40 -15.68
C ILE A 1 5.15 -0.14 -15.94
N ARG A 2 5.70 1.07 -15.90
CA ARG A 2 4.94 2.35 -16.11
C ARG A 2 4.26 2.48 -17.48
N GLU A 3 4.64 1.71 -18.49
CA GLU A 3 4.10 1.78 -19.86
C GLU A 3 3.36 0.50 -20.29
N TRP A 4 3.16 -0.44 -19.35
CA TRP A 4 2.46 -1.67 -19.69
C TRP A 4 0.98 -1.38 -19.97
N ARG A 5 0.50 -1.90 -21.09
CA ARG A 5 -0.91 -1.81 -21.53
C ARG A 5 -1.38 -3.16 -21.96
N ASP A 6 -2.59 -3.54 -21.55
CA ASP A 6 -3.24 -4.75 -22.00
C ASP A 6 -3.83 -4.53 -23.41
N SER A 7 -3.55 -5.44 -24.33
CA SER A 7 -4.14 -5.42 -25.67
C SER A 7 -5.67 -5.55 -25.67
N LYS A 8 -6.25 -6.13 -24.61
CA LYS A 8 -7.70 -6.25 -24.44
C LYS A 8 -8.39 -4.95 -23.99
N TRP A 9 -7.64 -3.95 -23.54
CA TRP A 9 -8.20 -2.68 -23.09
C TRP A 9 -8.56 -1.73 -24.25
N THR A 10 -8.97 -2.29 -25.35
CA THR A 10 -9.44 -1.56 -26.53
C THR A 10 -10.96 -1.47 -26.61
N SER A 11 -11.69 -2.35 -25.92
CA SER A 11 -13.14 -2.41 -25.89
C SER A 11 -13.63 -2.96 -24.55
N THR A 12 -14.77 -2.46 -24.07
CA THR A 12 -15.39 -2.94 -22.83
C THR A 12 -15.80 -4.41 -22.94
N ASP A 13 -16.19 -4.88 -24.12
CA ASP A 13 -16.57 -6.28 -24.34
C ASP A 13 -15.38 -7.22 -24.21
N LEU A 14 -14.20 -6.81 -24.68
CA LEU A 14 -12.96 -7.58 -24.49
C LEU A 14 -12.52 -7.60 -23.02
N MET A 15 -12.67 -6.49 -22.33
CA MET A 15 -12.36 -6.41 -20.89
C MET A 15 -13.22 -7.39 -20.08
N ARG A 16 -14.52 -7.53 -20.42
CA ARG A 16 -15.46 -8.39 -19.70
C ARG A 16 -15.17 -9.90 -19.82
N GLN A 17 -14.32 -10.31 -20.75
CA GLN A 17 -13.99 -11.74 -20.94
C GLN A 17 -13.06 -12.28 -19.85
N GLY A 18 -12.44 -11.40 -19.04
CA GLY A 18 -11.43 -11.79 -18.08
C GLY A 18 -10.14 -12.29 -18.73
N ILE A 19 -9.30 -12.96 -17.95
CA ILE A 19 -8.03 -13.50 -18.42
C ILE A 19 -8.06 -15.04 -18.46
N SER A 20 -7.21 -15.63 -19.30
CA SER A 20 -6.99 -17.08 -19.32
C SER A 20 -5.93 -17.46 -18.28
N THR A 21 -5.94 -18.72 -17.85
CA THR A 21 -4.93 -19.28 -16.94
C THR A 21 -3.51 -19.16 -17.52
N GLU A 22 -3.36 -19.20 -18.84
CA GLU A 22 -2.07 -19.05 -19.51
C GLU A 22 -1.54 -17.61 -19.36
N LEU A 23 -2.40 -16.63 -19.63
CA LEU A 23 -2.08 -15.21 -19.49
C LEU A 23 -1.84 -14.83 -18.03
N GLU A 24 -2.54 -15.45 -17.08
CA GLU A 24 -2.30 -15.29 -15.65
C GLU A 24 -0.87 -15.68 -15.27
N ARG A 25 -0.38 -16.83 -15.76
CA ARG A 25 0.99 -17.30 -15.49
C ARG A 25 2.03 -16.32 -16.01
N GLU A 26 1.86 -15.81 -17.21
CA GLU A 26 2.74 -14.80 -17.78
C GLU A 26 2.75 -13.53 -16.92
N ARG A 27 1.57 -13.03 -16.56
CA ARG A 27 1.43 -11.81 -15.75
C ARG A 27 1.99 -11.99 -14.36
N ARG A 28 1.85 -13.15 -13.74
CA ARG A 28 2.40 -13.46 -12.43
C ARG A 28 3.94 -13.35 -12.38
N VAL A 29 4.62 -13.68 -13.48
CA VAL A 29 6.08 -13.51 -13.58
C VAL A 29 6.48 -12.03 -13.61
N PHE A 30 5.66 -11.16 -14.24
CA PHE A 30 5.96 -9.73 -14.37
C PHE A 30 5.52 -8.90 -13.17
N PHE A 31 4.36 -9.18 -12.62
CA PHE A 31 3.73 -8.35 -11.57
C PHE A 31 3.88 -8.94 -10.17
N GLY A 32 4.10 -10.24 -10.04
CA GLY A 32 4.10 -10.92 -8.74
C GLY A 32 2.70 -11.05 -8.16
N LEU A 33 2.61 -11.12 -6.84
CA LEU A 33 1.35 -11.16 -6.09
C LEU A 33 0.80 -9.75 -5.87
N ASN A 34 -0.52 -9.64 -5.73
CA ASN A 34 -1.19 -8.40 -5.35
C ASN A 34 -1.04 -8.15 -3.83
N VAL A 35 0.17 -7.88 -3.39
CA VAL A 35 0.53 -7.65 -1.99
C VAL A 35 1.42 -6.42 -1.90
N ILE A 36 1.12 -5.53 -0.97
CA ILE A 36 2.02 -4.43 -0.64
C ILE A 36 2.97 -4.93 0.46
N ASP A 37 4.20 -5.27 0.08
CA ASP A 37 5.23 -5.65 1.04
C ASP A 37 5.94 -4.41 1.59
N ILE A 38 5.71 -4.13 2.87
CA ILE A 38 6.42 -3.08 3.59
C ILE A 38 7.69 -3.72 4.16
N ALA A 39 8.83 -3.41 3.55
CA ALA A 39 10.12 -3.89 4.00
C ALA A 39 10.37 -3.51 5.46
N GLU A 40 10.80 -4.49 6.26
CA GLU A 40 11.26 -4.23 7.63
C GLU A 40 12.61 -3.54 7.58
N LYS A 41 12.65 -2.30 8.08
CA LYS A 41 13.93 -1.69 8.41
C LYS A 41 14.49 -2.40 9.64
N SER A 42 15.76 -2.76 9.58
CA SER A 42 16.46 -3.32 10.73
C SER A 42 16.39 -2.33 11.91
N SER A 43 16.35 -2.86 13.13
CA SER A 43 16.39 -2.01 14.34
C SER A 43 17.65 -1.15 14.38
N LEU A 44 18.76 -1.65 13.83
CA LEU A 44 20.02 -0.91 13.72
C LEU A 44 19.92 0.22 12.71
N ASP A 45 19.28 0.01 11.56
CA ASP A 45 19.10 1.07 10.55
C ASP A 45 18.20 2.19 11.08
N LEU A 46 17.15 1.84 11.83
CA LEU A 46 16.30 2.81 12.50
C LEU A 46 17.10 3.59 13.56
N LEU A 47 17.89 2.91 14.39
CA LEU A 47 18.72 3.54 15.41
C LEU A 47 19.75 4.48 14.80
N ILE A 48 20.46 4.05 13.75
CA ILE A 48 21.46 4.87 13.06
C ILE A 48 20.80 6.10 12.44
N SER A 49 19.66 5.94 11.77
CA SER A 49 18.96 7.07 11.17
C SER A 49 18.46 8.06 12.21
N GLU A 50 18.08 7.61 13.41
CA GLU A 50 17.64 8.45 14.51
C GLU A 50 18.83 9.19 15.17
N VAL A 51 19.91 8.48 15.48
CA VAL A 51 21.10 9.07 16.09
C VAL A 51 21.80 10.08 15.17
N LEU A 52 21.76 9.86 13.86
CA LEU A 52 22.29 10.81 12.86
C LEU A 52 21.38 12.02 12.62
N HIS A 53 20.22 12.09 13.25
CA HIS A 53 19.38 13.28 13.17
C HIS A 53 20.13 14.51 13.76
N PRO A 54 20.11 15.68 13.12
CA PRO A 54 20.88 16.86 13.53
C PRO A 54 20.67 17.24 14.99
N PHE A 55 19.48 17.01 15.53
CA PHE A 55 19.15 17.27 16.92
C PHE A 55 20.00 16.44 17.90
N TYR A 56 20.14 15.13 17.66
CA TYR A 56 20.93 14.26 18.52
C TYR A 56 22.45 14.48 18.35
N ILE A 57 22.88 14.85 17.15
CA ILE A 57 24.29 15.28 16.94
C ILE A 57 24.60 16.50 17.79
N PHE A 58 23.70 17.49 17.80
CA PHE A 58 23.85 18.67 18.65
C PHE A 58 23.89 18.30 20.14
N GLN A 59 23.04 17.37 20.59
CA GLN A 59 23.05 16.90 21.98
C GLN A 59 24.35 16.21 22.37
N ILE A 60 24.90 15.35 21.49
CA ILE A 60 26.21 14.70 21.72
C ILE A 60 27.31 15.73 21.85
N VAL A 61 27.35 16.73 20.99
CA VAL A 61 28.33 17.84 21.11
C VAL A 61 28.13 18.59 22.41
N SER A 62 26.90 18.88 22.82
CA SER A 62 26.59 19.55 24.09
C SER A 62 27.05 18.73 25.30
N ILE A 63 26.82 17.40 25.29
CA ILE A 63 27.28 16.51 26.39
C ILE A 63 28.80 16.55 26.50
N LEU A 64 29.53 16.52 25.38
CA LEU A 64 30.99 16.62 25.36
C LEU A 64 31.46 17.96 25.94
N LEU A 65 30.83 19.06 25.53
CA LEU A 65 31.19 20.41 25.99
C LEU A 65 30.97 20.59 27.49
N TRP A 66 29.80 20.19 28.01
CA TRP A 66 29.52 20.23 29.45
C TRP A 66 30.43 19.31 30.26
N SER A 67 30.87 18.18 29.69
CA SER A 67 31.82 17.26 30.33
C SER A 67 33.24 17.86 30.42
N LEU A 68 33.63 18.66 29.44
CA LEU A 68 34.94 19.36 29.47
C LEU A 68 34.99 20.53 30.46
N ASP A 69 33.82 21.13 30.71
CA ASP A 69 33.67 22.25 31.65
C ASP A 69 33.37 21.78 33.09
N ASP A 70 33.59 20.50 33.42
CA ASP A 70 33.33 19.86 34.73
C ASP A 70 31.86 19.87 35.19
N TYR A 71 30.90 20.16 34.28
CA TYR A 71 29.47 20.15 34.58
C TYR A 71 28.84 18.75 34.34
N TYR A 72 29.41 17.71 34.95
CA TYR A 72 29.01 16.31 34.75
C TYR A 72 27.54 16.04 35.07
N TYR A 73 26.96 16.74 36.03
CA TYR A 73 25.55 16.58 36.39
C TYR A 73 24.62 16.93 35.22
N TYR A 74 24.88 18.05 34.56
CA TYR A 74 24.09 18.48 33.39
C TYR A 74 24.31 17.58 32.19
N ALA A 75 25.53 17.15 31.92
CA ALA A 75 25.87 16.21 30.90
C ALA A 75 25.11 14.86 31.09
N PHE A 76 25.07 14.35 32.33
CA PHE A 76 24.34 13.14 32.68
C PHE A 76 22.83 13.29 32.48
N CYS A 77 22.23 14.41 32.92
CA CYS A 77 20.80 14.66 32.69
C CYS A 77 20.44 14.68 31.19
N ILE A 78 21.21 15.40 30.36
CA ILE A 78 20.98 15.47 28.92
C ILE A 78 21.13 14.08 28.30
N ALA A 79 22.18 13.33 28.66
CA ALA A 79 22.38 11.96 28.14
C ALA A 79 21.21 11.04 28.49
N THR A 80 20.73 11.07 29.73
CA THR A 80 19.61 10.23 30.16
C THR A 80 18.32 10.57 29.42
N ILE A 81 18.00 11.85 29.24
CA ILE A 81 16.82 12.29 28.51
C ILE A 81 16.95 11.90 27.05
N SER A 82 18.12 12.06 26.42
CA SER A 82 18.36 11.71 25.02
C SER A 82 18.19 10.20 24.76
N ILE A 83 18.75 9.36 25.63
CA ILE A 83 18.60 7.91 25.54
C ILE A 83 17.12 7.52 25.68
N GLY A 84 16.42 8.07 26.67
CA GLY A 84 15.01 7.83 26.88
C GLY A 84 14.15 8.21 25.66
N SER A 85 14.44 9.36 25.05
CA SER A 85 13.78 9.83 23.84
C SER A 85 14.02 8.89 22.65
N ILE A 86 15.27 8.49 22.37
CA ILE A 86 15.61 7.56 21.30
C ILE A 86 14.88 6.22 21.48
N VAL A 87 14.89 5.68 22.69
CA VAL A 87 14.20 4.40 22.99
C VAL A 87 12.70 4.53 22.73
N SER A 88 12.07 5.61 23.20
CA SER A 88 10.64 5.85 22.98
C SER A 88 10.31 5.95 21.49
N THR A 89 11.07 6.74 20.73
CA THR A 89 10.88 6.90 19.28
C THR A 89 11.03 5.57 18.53
N LEU A 90 12.01 4.75 18.90
CA LEU A 90 12.20 3.43 18.29
C LEU A 90 10.98 2.50 18.53
N PHE A 91 10.44 2.51 19.77
CA PHE A 91 9.24 1.73 20.08
C PHE A 91 8.02 2.20 19.28
N GLU A 92 7.80 3.50 19.21
CA GLU A 92 6.68 4.09 18.46
C GLU A 92 6.79 3.80 16.96
N THR A 93 7.99 3.97 16.39
CA THR A 93 8.23 3.68 14.96
C THR A 93 7.99 2.23 14.63
N LYS A 94 8.50 1.29 15.44
CA LYS A 94 8.25 -0.14 15.27
C LYS A 94 6.76 -0.48 15.36
N LYS A 95 6.07 0.06 16.34
CA LYS A 95 4.63 -0.14 16.52
C LYS A 95 3.84 0.40 15.33
N THR A 96 4.24 1.54 14.79
CA THR A 96 3.60 2.14 13.61
C THR A 96 3.82 1.29 12.36
N ILE A 97 5.05 0.80 12.13
CA ILE A 97 5.36 -0.10 11.01
C ILE A 97 4.57 -1.41 11.13
N ALA A 98 4.49 -2.00 12.33
CA ALA A 98 3.72 -3.21 12.56
C ALA A 98 2.22 -3.03 12.25
N ARG A 99 1.63 -1.91 12.69
CA ARG A 99 0.24 -1.58 12.36
C ARG A 99 0.02 -1.36 10.87
N MET A 100 0.92 -0.65 10.19
CA MET A 100 0.84 -0.46 8.73
C MET A 100 0.88 -1.81 7.99
N ARG A 101 1.72 -2.75 8.44
CA ARG A 101 1.78 -4.10 7.86
C ARG A 101 0.50 -4.88 8.08
N GLU A 102 -0.07 -4.81 9.26
CA GLU A 102 -1.33 -5.49 9.58
C GLU A 102 -2.47 -4.96 8.70
N MET A 103 -2.56 -3.65 8.52
CA MET A 103 -3.55 -3.02 7.62
C MET A 103 -3.37 -3.43 6.15
N ASN A 104 -2.12 -3.60 5.70
CA ASN A 104 -1.82 -3.97 4.31
C ASN A 104 -1.92 -5.48 4.02
N ARG A 105 -2.03 -6.32 5.06
CA ARG A 105 -2.25 -7.77 4.92
C ARG A 105 -3.72 -8.15 4.74
N PHE A 106 -4.53 -7.20 4.26
CA PHE A 106 -5.93 -7.52 3.98
C PHE A 106 -6.01 -8.52 2.82
N VAL A 107 -6.41 -9.73 3.13
CA VAL A 107 -6.68 -10.79 2.15
C VAL A 107 -8.14 -11.17 2.30
N CYS A 108 -8.88 -11.14 1.21
CA CYS A 108 -10.28 -11.54 1.15
C CYS A 108 -10.49 -12.52 -0.02
N SER A 109 -11.53 -13.33 0.06
CA SER A 109 -11.94 -14.19 -1.04
C SER A 109 -12.70 -13.36 -2.07
N VAL A 110 -12.30 -13.47 -3.33
CA VAL A 110 -12.88 -12.70 -4.44
C VAL A 110 -13.36 -13.67 -5.52
N ARG A 111 -14.56 -13.44 -6.04
CA ARG A 111 -15.12 -14.22 -7.13
C ARG A 111 -14.66 -13.65 -8.47
N VAL A 112 -13.78 -14.36 -9.17
CA VAL A 112 -13.07 -13.90 -10.37
C VAL A 112 -13.45 -14.74 -11.58
N LEU A 113 -13.58 -14.08 -12.75
CA LEU A 113 -13.83 -14.73 -14.04
C LEU A 113 -12.51 -15.04 -14.74
N ARG A 114 -12.16 -16.34 -14.81
CA ARG A 114 -11.00 -16.84 -15.57
C ARG A 114 -11.43 -18.03 -16.44
N ASP A 115 -10.94 -18.10 -17.66
CA ASP A 115 -11.31 -19.14 -18.63
C ASP A 115 -12.83 -19.30 -18.82
N SER A 116 -13.55 -18.17 -18.81
CA SER A 116 -15.02 -18.11 -18.89
C SER A 116 -15.77 -18.80 -17.74
N GLN A 117 -15.07 -19.07 -16.63
CA GLN A 117 -15.65 -19.68 -15.42
C GLN A 117 -15.42 -18.80 -14.20
N TRP A 118 -16.46 -18.67 -13.37
CA TRP A 118 -16.36 -18.00 -12.09
C TRP A 118 -15.73 -18.93 -11.06
N ARG A 119 -14.67 -18.45 -10.41
CA ARG A 119 -13.99 -19.17 -9.32
C ARG A 119 -13.63 -18.21 -8.18
N TYR A 120 -13.51 -18.74 -6.98
CA TYR A 120 -13.04 -17.98 -5.83
C TYR A 120 -11.53 -18.05 -5.74
N LEU A 121 -10.89 -16.90 -5.54
CA LEU A 121 -9.45 -16.75 -5.37
C LEU A 121 -9.19 -15.80 -4.20
N ASP A 122 -8.02 -15.89 -3.61
CA ASP A 122 -7.57 -14.90 -2.66
C ASP A 122 -7.23 -13.59 -3.39
N SER A 123 -7.52 -12.46 -2.76
CA SER A 123 -7.24 -11.13 -3.33
C SER A 123 -5.76 -10.93 -3.65
N SER A 124 -4.86 -11.62 -2.96
CA SER A 124 -3.42 -11.64 -3.25
C SER A 124 -3.06 -12.25 -4.61
N ASP A 125 -3.93 -13.12 -5.15
CA ASP A 125 -3.76 -13.79 -6.43
C ASP A 125 -4.37 -13.04 -7.62
N LEU A 126 -4.96 -11.87 -7.38
CA LEU A 126 -5.49 -11.01 -8.43
C LEU A 126 -4.37 -10.52 -9.34
N MET A 127 -4.64 -10.55 -10.64
CA MET A 127 -3.73 -10.06 -11.69
C MET A 127 -4.37 -8.90 -12.47
N PRO A 128 -3.56 -7.98 -12.99
CA PRO A 128 -4.06 -6.93 -13.86
C PRO A 128 -4.87 -7.52 -15.03
N GLY A 129 -6.10 -7.05 -15.23
CA GLY A 129 -7.03 -7.55 -16.25
C GLY A 129 -7.94 -8.67 -15.77
N ASP A 130 -7.87 -9.12 -14.53
CA ASP A 130 -8.90 -9.96 -13.92
C ASP A 130 -10.22 -9.20 -13.85
N VAL A 131 -11.32 -9.93 -14.07
CA VAL A 131 -12.68 -9.43 -13.86
C VAL A 131 -13.25 -10.12 -12.63
N PHE A 132 -13.71 -9.34 -11.67
CA PHE A 132 -14.28 -9.86 -10.45
C PHE A 132 -15.68 -9.32 -10.17
N ASP A 133 -16.45 -10.05 -9.40
CA ASP A 133 -17.80 -9.69 -8.99
C ASP A 133 -17.74 -8.78 -7.76
N ALA A 134 -18.01 -7.50 -7.96
CA ALA A 134 -18.02 -6.52 -6.89
C ALA A 134 -19.34 -6.52 -6.07
N ALA A 135 -20.38 -7.20 -6.55
CA ALA A 135 -21.66 -7.32 -5.87
C ALA A 135 -21.71 -8.50 -4.88
N GLU A 136 -20.64 -9.29 -4.78
CA GLU A 136 -20.55 -10.40 -3.82
C GLU A 136 -20.65 -9.86 -2.38
N GLN A 137 -21.57 -10.40 -1.60
CA GLN A 137 -21.85 -9.94 -0.22
C GLN A 137 -20.64 -10.07 0.72
N SER A 138 -19.74 -11.00 0.43
CA SER A 138 -18.50 -11.20 1.20
C SER A 138 -17.44 -10.11 0.96
N LEU A 139 -17.56 -9.34 -0.12
CA LEU A 139 -16.61 -8.32 -0.52
C LEU A 139 -16.96 -6.97 0.12
N THR A 140 -16.45 -6.73 1.32
CA THR A 140 -16.68 -5.47 2.06
C THR A 140 -15.71 -4.36 1.67
N THR A 141 -14.56 -4.72 1.13
CA THR A 141 -13.49 -3.79 0.73
C THR A 141 -12.95 -4.18 -0.63
N VAL A 142 -12.79 -3.22 -1.51
CA VAL A 142 -12.22 -3.45 -2.85
C VAL A 142 -10.72 -3.74 -2.71
N PRO A 143 -10.23 -4.91 -3.16
CA PRO A 143 -8.87 -5.37 -2.89
C PRO A 143 -7.79 -4.84 -3.84
N ALA A 144 -8.18 -4.10 -4.87
CA ALA A 144 -7.27 -3.56 -5.88
C ALA A 144 -7.91 -2.36 -6.58
N ASP A 145 -7.09 -1.57 -7.26
CA ASP A 145 -7.61 -0.54 -8.17
C ASP A 145 -8.37 -1.20 -9.32
N CYS A 146 -9.60 -0.77 -9.55
CA CYS A 146 -10.47 -1.40 -10.52
C CYS A 146 -11.28 -0.39 -11.34
N ILE A 147 -11.78 -0.87 -12.47
CA ILE A 147 -12.67 -0.12 -13.36
C ILE A 147 -14.02 -0.83 -13.35
N LEU A 148 -15.08 -0.07 -13.10
CA LEU A 148 -16.44 -0.60 -13.13
C LEU A 148 -16.85 -0.84 -14.60
N LEU A 149 -17.15 -2.09 -14.94
CA LEU A 149 -17.54 -2.49 -16.31
C LEU A 149 -19.07 -2.61 -16.49
N SER A 150 -19.80 -2.88 -15.41
CA SER A 150 -21.26 -3.01 -15.44
C SER A 150 -21.88 -2.74 -14.07
N GLY A 151 -23.14 -2.29 -14.07
CA GLY A 151 -23.86 -1.93 -12.85
C GLY A 151 -23.44 -0.57 -12.31
N ASP A 152 -24.09 -0.12 -11.23
CA ASP A 152 -23.76 1.09 -10.49
C ASP A 152 -23.23 0.70 -9.13
N ALA A 153 -22.23 1.44 -8.65
CA ALA A 153 -21.65 1.20 -7.33
C ALA A 153 -21.59 2.49 -6.51
N ILE A 154 -21.89 2.38 -5.22
CA ILE A 154 -21.69 3.46 -4.26
C ILE A 154 -20.50 3.06 -3.39
N VAL A 155 -19.43 3.85 -3.43
CA VAL A 155 -18.16 3.54 -2.77
C VAL A 155 -17.83 4.59 -1.74
N ASN A 156 -17.39 4.14 -0.57
CA ASN A 156 -16.85 5.02 0.45
C ASN A 156 -15.32 5.14 0.28
N GLU A 157 -14.87 6.29 -0.21
CA GLU A 157 -13.45 6.58 -0.44
C GLU A 157 -12.85 7.48 0.67
N SER A 158 -13.50 7.56 1.83
CA SER A 158 -13.07 8.44 2.93
C SER A 158 -11.64 8.20 3.40
N MET A 159 -11.15 6.97 3.32
CA MET A 159 -9.77 6.61 3.67
C MET A 159 -8.74 7.21 2.69
N LEU A 160 -9.12 7.49 1.44
CA LEU A 160 -8.26 8.05 0.41
C LEU A 160 -8.41 9.56 0.28
N THR A 161 -9.65 10.04 0.26
CA THR A 161 -9.97 11.46 -0.02
C THR A 161 -10.12 12.31 1.25
N GLY A 162 -10.37 11.67 2.40
CA GLY A 162 -10.75 12.35 3.64
C GLY A 162 -12.20 12.83 3.68
N GLU A 163 -12.97 12.63 2.60
CA GLU A 163 -14.37 13.03 2.50
C GLU A 163 -15.27 11.88 2.95
N SER A 164 -16.20 12.13 3.87
CA SER A 164 -17.09 11.12 4.41
C SER A 164 -18.33 10.83 3.54
N VAL A 165 -18.50 11.54 2.42
CA VAL A 165 -19.64 11.37 1.52
C VAL A 165 -19.37 10.23 0.53
N PRO A 166 -20.22 9.18 0.48
CA PRO A 166 -20.09 8.12 -0.51
C PRO A 166 -20.23 8.64 -1.93
N ILE A 167 -19.41 8.13 -2.84
CA ILE A 167 -19.38 8.55 -4.25
C ILE A 167 -20.02 7.47 -5.12
N SER A 168 -20.94 7.88 -6.00
CA SER A 168 -21.52 6.98 -7.02
C SER A 168 -20.55 6.82 -8.18
N LYS A 169 -20.24 5.58 -8.53
CA LYS A 169 -19.44 5.21 -9.68
C LYS A 169 -20.34 4.62 -10.76
N GLN A 170 -20.11 5.05 -11.99
CA GLN A 170 -20.83 4.55 -13.17
C GLN A 170 -19.92 3.67 -14.02
N PRO A 171 -20.48 2.71 -14.78
CA PRO A 171 -19.69 1.84 -15.62
C PRO A 171 -19.00 2.61 -16.76
N LEU A 172 -17.83 2.09 -17.13
CA LEU A 172 -17.03 2.62 -18.21
C LEU A 172 -17.80 2.54 -19.55
N THR A 173 -17.91 3.66 -20.25
CA THR A 173 -18.47 3.74 -21.60
C THR A 173 -17.39 3.52 -22.67
N GLU A 174 -17.76 2.94 -23.82
CA GLU A 174 -16.83 2.73 -24.95
C GLU A 174 -16.12 4.03 -25.37
N GLN A 175 -16.78 5.17 -25.27
CA GLN A 175 -16.20 6.48 -25.61
C GLN A 175 -15.07 6.91 -24.64
N GLN A 176 -15.04 6.37 -23.44
CA GLN A 176 -14.04 6.68 -22.41
C GLN A 176 -12.82 5.74 -22.45
N VAL A 177 -12.91 4.62 -23.15
CA VAL A 177 -11.81 3.65 -23.26
C VAL A 177 -10.50 4.28 -23.75
N PRO A 178 -10.49 5.18 -24.78
CA PRO A 178 -9.25 5.83 -25.22
C PRO A 178 -8.60 6.70 -24.15
N SER A 179 -9.40 7.31 -23.24
CA SER A 179 -8.87 8.17 -22.19
C SER A 179 -8.07 7.38 -21.13
N ILE A 180 -8.48 6.15 -20.84
CA ILE A 180 -7.74 5.25 -19.91
C ILE A 180 -6.36 4.92 -20.48
N GLN A 181 -6.26 4.76 -21.80
CA GLN A 181 -4.99 4.48 -22.47
C GLN A 181 -4.08 5.69 -22.53
N SER A 182 -4.59 6.90 -22.42
CA SER A 182 -3.84 8.16 -22.51
C SER A 182 -3.38 8.71 -21.16
N THR A 183 -3.93 8.22 -20.05
CA THR A 183 -3.55 8.68 -18.69
C THR A 183 -2.13 8.22 -18.40
N ARG A 184 -1.20 9.17 -18.32
CA ARG A 184 0.23 9.00 -18.03
C ARG A 184 0.49 8.86 -16.55
#